data_97b9c32852edb503946fd226b1df8cad
#
_entry.id   97b9c32852edb503946fd226b1df8cad
#
_cell.length_a   1.000
_cell.length_b   1.000
_cell.length_c   1.000
_cell.angle_alpha   90.00
_cell.angle_beta   90.00
_cell.angle_gamma   90.00
#
_symmetry.space_group_name_H-M   'P 1'
#
loop_
_entity.id
_entity.type
_entity.pdbx_description
1 polymer ?
#
loop_
_entity_poly.entity_id
_entity_poly.type
_entity_poly.pdbx_seq_one_letter_code
_entity_poly.pdbx_strand_id
1 'polypeptide(L)'
;MKDIEHVTDIHAHFIYGVDDGARTLEESLELIKMATEQGVKKIIATPHTMPELTSTEITKKLNIIKAKVREANIDCELYTGQEIFYSEKAIEYLKSGRYLTLADSKYILVEFDPNISYGYIKMATRDIIFAGFLPVFAHVERYQCLQKEHRLDMIRDMGAMFQMNYTSIDGGIFNKNTVMCKNMIKNGYISFMATDMHRVGEREPKVTKALLWISKNASKYFEELTYENADNIITRRMD
;
A
#
# COMPACT_ATOMS: atom_id res chain seq x y z
N MET A 1 4.70 -16.25 -21.40
CA MET A 1 4.34 -15.39 -20.27
C MET A 1 5.46 -14.38 -20.17
N LYS A 2 5.17 -13.06 -20.10
CA LYS A 2 6.20 -12.11 -19.66
C LYS A 2 6.64 -12.60 -18.28
N ASP A 3 7.92 -12.80 -18.07
CA ASP A 3 8.44 -13.10 -16.74
C ASP A 3 8.06 -11.90 -15.85
N ILE A 4 7.28 -12.16 -14.80
CA ILE A 4 6.84 -11.13 -13.86
C ILE A 4 7.99 -10.96 -12.87
N GLU A 5 9.01 -10.22 -13.28
CA GLU A 5 10.25 -10.07 -12.50
C GLU A 5 10.36 -8.75 -11.75
N HIS A 6 9.37 -7.87 -11.89
CA HIS A 6 9.43 -6.55 -11.26
C HIS A 6 8.06 -6.14 -10.73
N VAL A 7 7.88 -6.24 -9.42
CA VAL A 7 6.72 -5.72 -8.69
C VAL A 7 7.22 -4.82 -7.58
N THR A 8 6.57 -3.66 -7.40
CA THR A 8 6.83 -2.74 -6.29
C THR A 8 5.61 -2.72 -5.37
N ASP A 9 5.81 -3.09 -4.12
CA ASP A 9 4.77 -3.15 -3.10
C ASP A 9 4.82 -1.90 -2.22
N ILE A 10 3.73 -1.15 -2.18
CA ILE A 10 3.65 0.11 -1.42
C ILE A 10 2.93 -0.02 -0.07
N HIS A 11 2.49 -1.24 0.30
CA HIS A 11 1.71 -1.46 1.51
C HIS A 11 2.05 -2.81 2.15
N ALA A 12 2.86 -2.80 3.22
CA ALA A 12 3.34 -4.02 3.87
C ALA A 12 3.74 -3.78 5.34
N HIS A 13 3.34 -4.69 6.24
CA HIS A 13 3.54 -4.61 7.70
C HIS A 13 4.62 -5.59 8.17
N PHE A 14 5.79 -5.54 7.55
CA PHE A 14 6.90 -6.43 7.87
C PHE A 14 7.89 -5.87 8.90
N ILE A 15 7.70 -4.65 9.44
CA ILE A 15 8.56 -4.14 10.53
C ILE A 15 8.19 -4.86 11.83
N TYR A 16 9.12 -5.66 12.36
CA TYR A 16 8.83 -6.50 13.53
C TYR A 16 8.50 -5.72 14.80
N GLY A 17 7.45 -6.17 15.51
CA GLY A 17 7.11 -5.74 16.87
C GLY A 17 6.75 -4.26 16.99
N VAL A 18 6.07 -3.67 15.98
CA VAL A 18 5.61 -2.29 16.00
C VAL A 18 4.08 -2.15 15.87
N ASP A 19 3.44 -3.12 15.24
CA ASP A 19 1.99 -3.20 15.02
C ASP A 19 1.51 -4.65 15.02
N ASP A 20 0.40 -4.94 14.35
CA ASP A 20 -0.13 -6.31 14.18
C ASP A 20 0.54 -7.11 13.05
N GLY A 21 1.57 -6.56 12.41
CA GLY A 21 2.42 -7.21 11.42
C GLY A 21 3.40 -8.22 12.02
N ALA A 22 4.61 -8.33 11.43
CA ALA A 22 5.65 -9.24 11.86
C ALA A 22 6.00 -9.08 13.35
N ARG A 23 6.16 -10.19 14.06
CA ARG A 23 6.47 -10.20 15.49
C ARG A 23 7.95 -10.20 15.77
N THR A 24 8.72 -10.86 14.92
CA THR A 24 10.18 -11.04 15.08
C THR A 24 10.93 -10.63 13.83
N LEU A 25 12.23 -10.39 13.95
CA LEU A 25 13.09 -10.08 12.82
C LEU A 25 13.12 -11.23 11.80
N GLU A 26 13.09 -12.47 12.28
CA GLU A 26 13.05 -13.66 11.42
C GLU A 26 11.77 -13.69 10.58
N GLU A 27 10.61 -13.39 11.18
CA GLU A 27 9.33 -13.31 10.47
C GLU A 27 9.35 -12.18 9.43
N SER A 28 9.97 -11.02 9.75
CA SER A 28 10.18 -9.94 8.78
C SER A 28 10.94 -10.42 7.54
N LEU A 29 12.03 -11.15 7.74
CA LEU A 29 12.86 -11.68 6.65
C LEU A 29 12.12 -12.74 5.84
N GLU A 30 11.35 -13.60 6.49
CA GLU A 30 10.56 -14.63 5.84
C GLU A 30 9.48 -14.02 4.94
N LEU A 31 8.73 -13.01 5.44
CA LEU A 31 7.74 -12.28 4.64
C LEU A 31 8.35 -11.61 3.40
N ILE A 32 9.50 -10.94 3.57
CA ILE A 32 10.23 -10.31 2.46
C ILE A 32 10.66 -11.38 1.44
N LYS A 33 11.20 -12.50 1.91
CA LYS A 33 11.61 -13.62 1.05
C LYS A 33 10.42 -14.19 0.28
N MET A 34 9.31 -14.46 0.94
CA MET A 34 8.08 -14.95 0.30
C MET A 34 7.55 -13.98 -0.77
N ALA A 35 7.67 -12.67 -0.53
CA ALA A 35 7.28 -11.65 -1.51
C ALA A 35 8.23 -11.65 -2.72
N THR A 36 9.55 -11.73 -2.48
CA THR A 36 10.56 -11.74 -3.56
C THR A 36 10.47 -12.98 -4.43
N GLU A 37 10.15 -14.15 -3.86
CA GLU A 37 9.90 -15.37 -4.61
C GLU A 37 8.70 -15.28 -5.56
N GLN A 38 7.82 -14.28 -5.36
CA GLN A 38 6.69 -13.97 -6.23
C GLN A 38 6.93 -12.78 -7.18
N GLY A 39 8.18 -12.29 -7.28
CA GLY A 39 8.59 -11.22 -8.19
C GLY A 39 8.59 -9.81 -7.59
N VAL A 40 8.36 -9.65 -6.29
CA VAL A 40 8.46 -8.34 -5.62
C VAL A 40 9.93 -7.96 -5.47
N LYS A 41 10.32 -6.80 -5.97
CA LYS A 41 11.69 -6.28 -5.95
C LYS A 41 11.87 -5.05 -5.07
N LYS A 42 10.80 -4.33 -4.80
CA LYS A 42 10.82 -3.16 -3.93
C LYS A 42 9.62 -3.20 -3.00
N ILE A 43 9.83 -2.86 -1.73
CA ILE A 43 8.77 -2.83 -0.73
C ILE A 43 8.88 -1.55 0.10
N ILE A 44 7.79 -0.81 0.23
CA ILE A 44 7.66 0.28 1.20
C ILE A 44 7.03 -0.31 2.46
N ALA A 45 7.77 -0.25 3.57
CA ALA A 45 7.24 -0.61 4.89
C ALA A 45 6.20 0.41 5.32
N THR A 46 5.01 -0.04 5.68
CA THR A 46 3.91 0.84 6.08
C THR A 46 3.25 0.37 7.37
N PRO A 47 3.98 0.27 8.48
CA PRO A 47 3.35 -0.08 9.75
C PRO A 47 2.27 0.94 10.11
N HIS A 48 1.25 0.51 10.85
CA HIS A 48 0.19 1.40 11.34
C HIS A 48 0.74 2.53 12.20
N THR A 49 0.06 3.69 12.16
CA THR A 49 0.33 4.77 13.11
C THR A 49 -0.16 4.39 14.51
N MET A 50 0.77 4.26 15.44
CA MET A 50 0.50 3.98 16.86
C MET A 50 0.93 5.16 17.73
N PRO A 51 0.25 5.44 18.86
CA PRO A 51 0.57 6.60 19.71
C PRO A 51 2.02 6.68 20.16
N GLU A 52 2.64 5.52 20.41
CA GLU A 52 4.00 5.41 20.94
C GLU A 52 5.05 5.12 19.88
N LEU A 53 4.64 4.78 18.64
CA LEU A 53 5.55 4.46 17.55
C LEU A 53 6.09 5.75 16.91
N THR A 54 7.39 5.89 16.89
CA THR A 54 8.07 7.05 16.29
C THR A 54 8.64 6.73 14.90
N SER A 55 8.72 7.74 14.02
CA SER A 55 9.40 7.64 12.73
C SER A 55 10.86 7.17 12.87
N THR A 56 11.54 7.59 13.92
CA THR A 56 12.92 7.18 14.25
C THR A 56 13.00 5.68 14.55
N GLU A 57 12.05 5.12 15.29
CA GLU A 57 12.03 3.70 15.62
C GLU A 57 11.78 2.84 14.38
N ILE A 58 10.82 3.24 13.55
CA ILE A 58 10.54 2.57 12.26
C ILE A 58 11.81 2.54 11.40
N THR A 59 12.46 3.69 11.23
CA THR A 59 13.69 3.83 10.43
C THR A 59 14.83 2.98 11.00
N LYS A 60 15.00 2.96 12.32
CA LYS A 60 16.01 2.13 12.98
C LYS A 60 15.78 0.64 12.74
N LYS A 61 14.56 0.15 12.93
CA LYS A 61 14.21 -1.26 12.70
C LYS A 61 14.36 -1.64 11.22
N LEU A 62 13.90 -0.78 10.31
CA LEU A 62 14.07 -0.99 8.88
C LEU A 62 15.55 -1.10 8.48
N ASN A 63 16.44 -0.29 9.06
CA ASN A 63 17.86 -0.37 8.76
C ASN A 63 18.49 -1.70 9.24
N ILE A 64 18.02 -2.25 10.37
CA ILE A 64 18.41 -3.60 10.82
C ILE A 64 17.93 -4.65 9.81
N ILE A 65 16.67 -4.58 9.36
CA ILE A 65 16.10 -5.49 8.37
C ILE A 65 16.88 -5.39 7.05
N LYS A 66 17.18 -4.17 6.56
CA LYS A 66 18.00 -3.95 5.35
C LYS A 66 19.36 -4.62 5.42
N ALA A 67 20.02 -4.57 6.58
CA ALA A 67 21.30 -5.23 6.77
C ALA A 67 21.15 -6.76 6.66
N LYS A 68 20.12 -7.34 7.29
CA LYS A 68 19.86 -8.77 7.26
C LYS A 68 19.40 -9.26 5.88
N VAL A 69 18.61 -8.49 5.14
CA VAL A 69 18.23 -8.78 3.76
C VAL A 69 19.48 -8.90 2.86
N ARG A 70 20.46 -7.97 3.02
CA ARG A 70 21.74 -8.05 2.30
C ARG A 70 22.56 -9.27 2.72
N GLU A 71 22.70 -9.55 4.02
CA GLU A 71 23.40 -10.72 4.54
C GLU A 71 22.81 -12.03 4.00
N ALA A 72 21.48 -12.09 3.85
CA ALA A 72 20.75 -13.23 3.31
C ALA A 72 20.74 -13.32 1.78
N ASN A 73 21.35 -12.34 1.08
CA ASN A 73 21.31 -12.20 -0.39
C ASN A 73 19.89 -12.21 -0.96
N ILE A 74 18.92 -11.58 -0.27
CA ILE A 74 17.56 -11.39 -0.78
C ILE A 74 17.57 -10.15 -1.69
N ASP A 75 17.19 -10.32 -2.95
CA ASP A 75 17.18 -9.26 -3.97
C ASP A 75 15.92 -8.41 -3.82
N CYS A 76 15.92 -7.52 -2.82
CA CYS A 76 14.81 -6.63 -2.52
C CYS A 76 15.29 -5.29 -1.96
N GLU A 77 14.79 -4.20 -2.52
CA GLU A 77 14.97 -2.86 -1.98
C GLU A 77 13.85 -2.50 -1.02
N LEU A 78 14.19 -1.91 0.12
CA LEU A 78 13.22 -1.58 1.17
C LEU A 78 13.21 -0.06 1.41
N TYR A 79 12.00 0.48 1.62
CA TYR A 79 11.78 1.92 1.85
C TYR A 79 10.90 2.15 3.07
N THR A 80 10.97 3.36 3.64
CA THR A 80 10.15 3.78 4.78
C THR A 80 8.81 4.32 4.32
N GLY A 81 7.79 4.14 5.15
CA GLY A 81 6.46 4.73 5.03
C GLY A 81 5.65 4.42 6.28
N GLN A 82 4.41 4.84 6.30
CA GLN A 82 3.41 4.44 7.29
C GLN A 82 2.02 4.37 6.67
N GLU A 83 1.20 3.43 7.13
CA GLU A 83 -0.23 3.47 6.95
C GLU A 83 -0.85 4.37 8.03
N ILE A 84 -1.39 5.50 7.58
CA ILE A 84 -1.89 6.54 8.46
C ILE A 84 -3.39 6.40 8.65
N PHE A 85 -3.82 5.95 9.83
CA PHE A 85 -5.23 6.06 10.19
C PHE A 85 -5.59 7.54 10.32
N TYR A 86 -6.41 8.03 9.39
CA TYR A 86 -6.66 9.46 9.26
C TYR A 86 -7.39 10.04 10.47
N SER A 87 -6.84 11.11 10.99
CA SER A 87 -7.41 11.96 12.02
C SER A 87 -7.11 13.43 11.71
N GLU A 88 -7.80 14.34 12.38
CA GLU A 88 -7.56 15.79 12.23
C GLU A 88 -6.11 16.19 12.53
N LYS A 89 -5.39 15.41 13.36
CA LYS A 89 -3.97 15.66 13.70
C LYS A 89 -3.00 15.05 12.69
N ALA A 90 -3.45 14.23 11.76
CA ALA A 90 -2.57 13.51 10.83
C ALA A 90 -1.68 14.47 10.02
N ILE A 91 -2.24 15.59 9.57
CA ILE A 91 -1.50 16.61 8.81
C ILE A 91 -0.41 17.29 9.65
N GLU A 92 -0.71 17.61 10.90
CA GLU A 92 0.27 18.16 11.84
C GLU A 92 1.43 17.19 12.07
N TYR A 93 1.11 15.91 12.29
CA TYR A 93 2.10 14.86 12.51
C TYR A 93 2.96 14.57 11.27
N LEU A 94 2.39 14.67 10.07
CA LEU A 94 3.15 14.59 8.82
C LEU A 94 4.12 15.77 8.69
N LYS A 95 3.66 17.00 8.91
CA LYS A 95 4.49 18.22 8.80
C LYS A 95 5.60 18.27 9.85
N SER A 96 5.38 17.70 11.02
CA SER A 96 6.40 17.61 12.08
C SER A 96 7.37 16.44 11.91
N GLY A 97 7.18 15.57 10.90
CA GLY A 97 7.99 14.36 10.69
C GLY A 97 7.72 13.25 11.72
N ARG A 98 6.65 13.37 12.51
CA ARG A 98 6.20 12.30 13.42
C ARG A 98 5.63 11.11 12.63
N TYR A 99 4.89 11.38 11.55
CA TYR A 99 4.42 10.37 10.60
C TYR A 99 5.27 10.40 9.34
N LEU A 100 5.46 9.23 8.74
CA LEU A 100 6.24 9.03 7.54
C LEU A 100 5.36 9.07 6.29
N THR A 101 5.86 9.73 5.26
CA THR A 101 5.32 9.61 3.90
C THR A 101 5.87 8.37 3.22
N LEU A 102 5.30 7.96 2.09
CA LEU A 102 5.80 6.83 1.31
C LEU A 102 7.15 7.17 0.67
N ALA A 103 8.21 6.47 1.06
CA ALA A 103 9.58 6.59 0.53
C ALA A 103 10.11 8.05 0.51
N ASP A 104 9.81 8.83 1.55
CA ASP A 104 10.19 10.24 1.68
C ASP A 104 9.68 11.15 0.54
N SER A 105 8.57 10.78 -0.09
CA SER A 105 7.90 11.52 -1.15
C SER A 105 6.74 12.36 -0.63
N LYS A 106 5.97 13.02 -1.52
CA LYS A 106 4.72 13.69 -1.15
C LYS A 106 3.53 12.75 -0.95
N TYR A 107 3.68 11.49 -1.32
CA TYR A 107 2.61 10.50 -1.21
C TYR A 107 2.46 9.99 0.21
N ILE A 108 1.22 9.87 0.68
CA ILE A 108 0.89 9.29 1.98
C ILE A 108 -0.11 8.16 1.81
N LEU A 109 0.08 7.04 2.50
CA LEU A 109 -0.89 5.96 2.55
C LEU A 109 -1.87 6.23 3.68
N VAL A 110 -3.15 6.34 3.34
CA VAL A 110 -4.20 6.76 4.28
C VAL A 110 -5.25 5.68 4.42
N GLU A 111 -5.50 5.27 5.67
CA GLU A 111 -6.59 4.39 6.04
C GLU A 111 -7.72 5.16 6.73
N PHE A 112 -8.96 4.72 6.51
CA PHE A 112 -10.16 5.20 7.19
C PHE A 112 -10.92 4.03 7.81
N ASP A 113 -11.83 4.33 8.76
CA ASP A 113 -12.81 3.35 9.21
C ASP A 113 -13.66 2.86 8.02
N PRO A 114 -13.87 1.55 7.83
CA PRO A 114 -14.67 1.03 6.71
C PRO A 114 -16.10 1.60 6.62
N ASN A 115 -16.67 2.04 7.76
CA ASN A 115 -17.99 2.64 7.83
C ASN A 115 -17.98 4.17 7.74
N ILE A 116 -16.84 4.77 7.40
CA ILE A 116 -16.67 6.21 7.29
C ILE A 116 -17.70 6.84 6.34
N SER A 117 -18.14 8.06 6.64
CA SER A 117 -19.03 8.77 5.73
C SER A 117 -18.29 9.33 4.51
N TYR A 118 -18.97 9.36 3.37
CA TYR A 118 -18.44 9.98 2.15
C TYR A 118 -18.04 11.45 2.36
N GLY A 119 -18.84 12.21 3.14
CA GLY A 119 -18.54 13.60 3.45
C GLY A 119 -17.23 13.79 4.19
N TYR A 120 -16.89 12.86 5.11
CA TYR A 120 -15.63 12.89 5.84
C TYR A 120 -14.43 12.57 4.94
N ILE A 121 -14.54 11.53 4.09
CA ILE A 121 -13.49 11.21 3.10
C ILE A 121 -13.22 12.41 2.19
N LYS A 122 -14.27 13.07 1.69
CA LYS A 122 -14.15 14.26 0.84
C LYS A 122 -13.44 15.42 1.55
N MET A 123 -13.79 15.66 2.82
CA MET A 123 -13.13 16.66 3.66
C MET A 123 -11.65 16.32 3.86
N ALA A 124 -11.35 15.08 4.29
CA ALA A 124 -9.99 14.60 4.49
C ALA A 124 -9.13 14.71 3.22
N THR A 125 -9.67 14.32 2.07
CA THR A 125 -8.99 14.44 0.77
C THR A 125 -8.59 15.89 0.50
N ARG A 126 -9.54 16.82 0.64
CA ARG A 126 -9.29 18.24 0.42
C ARG A 126 -8.20 18.77 1.35
N ASP A 127 -8.27 18.43 2.64
CA ASP A 127 -7.36 18.93 3.65
C ASP A 127 -5.94 18.39 3.46
N ILE A 128 -5.80 17.12 3.06
CA ILE A 128 -4.52 16.50 2.70
C ILE A 128 -3.90 17.19 1.47
N ILE A 129 -4.67 17.37 0.40
CA ILE A 129 -4.19 18.01 -0.84
C ILE A 129 -3.79 19.47 -0.54
N PHE A 130 -4.60 20.20 0.22
CA PHE A 130 -4.30 21.60 0.58
C PHE A 130 -3.02 21.69 1.44
N ALA A 131 -2.73 20.67 2.23
CA ALA A 131 -1.48 20.57 3.00
C ALA A 131 -0.24 20.26 2.15
N GLY A 132 -0.40 19.95 0.85
CA GLY A 132 0.68 19.67 -0.09
C GLY A 132 1.03 18.18 -0.23
N PHE A 133 0.23 17.28 0.35
CA PHE A 133 0.41 15.84 0.22
C PHE A 133 -0.50 15.23 -0.84
N LEU A 134 -0.14 14.05 -1.33
CA LEU A 134 -0.88 13.28 -2.31
C LEU A 134 -1.44 12.01 -1.64
N PRO A 135 -2.75 11.94 -1.37
CA PRO A 135 -3.31 10.78 -0.67
C PRO A 135 -3.43 9.56 -1.57
N VAL A 136 -2.92 8.44 -1.10
CA VAL A 136 -3.18 7.09 -1.60
C VAL A 136 -4.08 6.41 -0.57
N PHE A 137 -5.31 6.08 -0.94
CA PHE A 137 -6.23 5.38 -0.03
C PHE A 137 -5.89 3.90 0.02
N ALA A 138 -5.52 3.43 1.19
CA ALA A 138 -5.26 2.02 1.46
C ALA A 138 -6.53 1.20 1.24
N HIS A 139 -6.39 0.00 0.64
CA HIS A 139 -7.45 -1.00 0.44
C HIS A 139 -8.85 -0.39 0.19
N VAL A 140 -8.93 0.47 -0.86
CA VAL A 140 -10.12 1.28 -1.18
C VAL A 140 -11.41 0.46 -1.31
N GLU A 141 -11.30 -0.82 -1.64
CA GLU A 141 -12.40 -1.77 -1.74
C GLU A 141 -13.17 -1.99 -0.44
N ARG A 142 -12.60 -1.62 0.71
CA ARG A 142 -13.23 -1.73 2.03
C ARG A 142 -14.22 -0.59 2.30
N TYR A 143 -14.13 0.55 1.60
CA TYR A 143 -14.95 1.73 1.89
C TYR A 143 -16.29 1.69 1.15
N GLN A 144 -17.33 1.19 1.82
CA GLN A 144 -18.68 1.06 1.25
C GLN A 144 -19.23 2.40 0.72
N CYS A 145 -18.89 3.50 1.38
CA CYS A 145 -19.34 4.83 0.97
C CYS A 145 -18.81 5.24 -0.41
N LEU A 146 -17.69 4.71 -0.89
CA LEU A 146 -17.10 4.98 -2.20
C LEU A 146 -17.65 4.08 -3.32
N GLN A 147 -18.33 2.98 -2.99
CA GLN A 147 -18.87 2.04 -3.98
C GLN A 147 -20.14 2.55 -4.68
N LYS A 148 -20.66 3.71 -4.28
CA LYS A 148 -21.79 4.36 -4.95
C LYS A 148 -21.31 5.09 -6.21
N GLU A 149 -22.20 5.14 -7.19
CA GLU A 149 -21.96 5.75 -8.51
C GLU A 149 -21.31 7.14 -8.41
N HIS A 150 -20.33 7.41 -9.25
CA HIS A 150 -19.56 8.67 -9.36
C HIS A 150 -18.76 9.11 -8.12
N ARG A 151 -18.78 8.37 -7.01
CA ARG A 151 -18.05 8.82 -5.81
C ARG A 151 -16.55 8.61 -5.91
N LEU A 152 -16.12 7.51 -6.50
CA LEU A 152 -14.71 7.26 -6.80
C LEU A 152 -14.17 8.32 -7.78
N ASP A 153 -14.94 8.65 -8.83
CA ASP A 153 -14.56 9.67 -9.79
C ASP A 153 -14.34 11.02 -9.10
N MET A 154 -15.29 11.45 -8.27
CA MET A 154 -15.18 12.73 -7.56
C MET A 154 -13.95 12.79 -6.64
N ILE A 155 -13.62 11.71 -5.94
CA ILE A 155 -12.45 11.68 -5.05
C ILE A 155 -11.15 11.62 -5.86
N ARG A 156 -11.12 10.88 -6.97
CA ARG A 156 -9.99 10.87 -7.92
C ARG A 156 -9.75 12.24 -8.54
N ASP A 157 -10.82 12.91 -8.97
CA ASP A 157 -10.75 14.25 -9.58
C ASP A 157 -10.25 15.31 -8.58
N MET A 158 -10.40 15.07 -7.28
CA MET A 158 -9.76 15.88 -6.23
C MET A 158 -8.26 15.61 -6.10
N GLY A 159 -7.71 14.55 -6.72
CA GLY A 159 -6.29 14.20 -6.70
C GLY A 159 -5.93 13.01 -5.81
N ALA A 160 -6.90 12.27 -5.27
CA ALA A 160 -6.62 11.03 -4.56
C ALA A 160 -6.34 9.87 -5.51
N MET A 161 -5.50 8.95 -5.06
CA MET A 161 -5.20 7.68 -5.72
C MET A 161 -5.69 6.52 -4.86
N PHE A 162 -5.87 5.36 -5.49
CA PHE A 162 -6.48 4.21 -4.84
C PHE A 162 -5.55 3.00 -4.90
N GLN A 163 -5.24 2.44 -3.73
CA GLN A 163 -4.57 1.17 -3.59
C GLN A 163 -5.59 0.08 -3.28
N MET A 164 -5.43 -1.08 -3.90
CA MET A 164 -6.23 -2.30 -3.67
C MET A 164 -5.31 -3.47 -3.32
N ASN A 165 -5.78 -4.35 -2.44
CA ASN A 165 -5.02 -5.55 -2.08
C ASN A 165 -5.06 -6.59 -3.19
N TYR A 166 -3.93 -7.25 -3.48
CA TYR A 166 -3.87 -8.34 -4.47
C TYR A 166 -4.87 -9.45 -4.16
N THR A 167 -5.06 -9.79 -2.88
CA THR A 167 -5.98 -10.83 -2.43
C THR A 167 -7.44 -10.52 -2.69
N SER A 168 -7.82 -9.25 -2.89
CA SER A 168 -9.21 -8.83 -3.11
C SER A 168 -9.80 -9.34 -4.44
N ILE A 169 -8.94 -9.77 -5.37
CA ILE A 169 -9.37 -10.35 -6.65
C ILE A 169 -9.21 -11.87 -6.75
N ASP A 170 -8.78 -12.54 -5.67
CA ASP A 170 -8.54 -13.99 -5.65
C ASP A 170 -9.83 -14.82 -5.51
N GLY A 171 -10.95 -14.22 -5.15
CA GLY A 171 -12.22 -14.90 -4.97
C GLY A 171 -12.86 -15.36 -6.30
N GLY A 172 -13.81 -16.30 -6.17
CA GLY A 172 -14.55 -16.82 -7.33
C GLY A 172 -15.55 -15.81 -7.92
N ILE A 173 -16.09 -16.17 -9.09
CA ILE A 173 -17.05 -15.35 -9.87
C ILE A 173 -18.38 -15.06 -9.11
N PHE A 174 -18.70 -15.85 -8.10
CA PHE A 174 -19.87 -15.65 -7.26
C PHE A 174 -19.61 -14.72 -6.06
N ASN A 175 -18.37 -14.36 -5.80
CA ASN A 175 -18.02 -13.41 -4.74
C ASN A 175 -18.24 -11.98 -5.26
N LYS A 176 -19.29 -11.31 -4.76
CA LYS A 176 -19.66 -9.95 -5.19
C LYS A 176 -18.55 -8.94 -4.99
N ASN A 177 -17.80 -9.02 -3.89
CA ASN A 177 -16.68 -8.11 -3.62
C ASN A 177 -15.55 -8.32 -4.64
N THR A 178 -15.19 -9.57 -4.93
CA THR A 178 -14.18 -9.89 -5.95
C THR A 178 -14.60 -9.40 -7.34
N VAL A 179 -15.87 -9.55 -7.71
CA VAL A 179 -16.38 -9.05 -9.00
C VAL A 179 -16.29 -7.53 -9.05
N MET A 180 -16.66 -6.84 -7.97
CA MET A 180 -16.54 -5.39 -7.85
C MET A 180 -15.09 -4.94 -8.00
N CYS A 181 -14.15 -5.54 -7.25
CA CYS A 181 -12.71 -5.24 -7.32
C CYS A 181 -12.16 -5.42 -8.75
N LYS A 182 -12.49 -6.53 -9.40
CA LYS A 182 -12.12 -6.78 -10.80
C LYS A 182 -12.67 -5.72 -11.76
N ASN A 183 -13.88 -5.24 -11.53
CA ASN A 183 -14.47 -4.17 -12.34
C ASN A 183 -13.76 -2.83 -12.08
N MET A 184 -13.40 -2.52 -10.83
CA MET A 184 -12.64 -1.29 -10.51
C MET A 184 -11.30 -1.27 -11.26
N ILE A 185 -10.58 -2.40 -11.31
CA ILE A 185 -9.32 -2.52 -12.07
C ILE A 185 -9.58 -2.33 -13.57
N LYS A 186 -10.55 -3.04 -14.16
CA LYS A 186 -10.87 -2.95 -15.60
C LYS A 186 -11.26 -1.54 -16.05
N ASN A 187 -11.88 -0.76 -15.16
CA ASN A 187 -12.31 0.61 -15.42
C ASN A 187 -11.23 1.65 -15.09
N GLY A 188 -10.01 1.23 -14.67
CA GLY A 188 -8.89 2.12 -14.40
C GLY A 188 -9.07 2.99 -13.15
N TYR A 189 -9.82 2.53 -12.15
CA TYR A 189 -9.93 3.24 -10.89
C TYR A 189 -8.72 3.04 -9.99
N ILE A 190 -8.10 1.87 -10.05
CA ILE A 190 -7.00 1.50 -9.15
C ILE A 190 -5.70 2.05 -9.70
N SER A 191 -4.92 2.68 -8.83
CA SER A 191 -3.58 3.21 -9.14
C SER A 191 -2.47 2.28 -8.71
N PHE A 192 -2.68 1.50 -7.65
CA PHE A 192 -1.68 0.61 -7.05
C PHE A 192 -2.31 -0.70 -6.60
N MET A 193 -1.62 -1.80 -6.87
CA MET A 193 -1.87 -3.06 -6.19
C MET A 193 -0.81 -3.27 -5.12
N ALA A 194 -1.19 -3.82 -3.95
CA ALA A 194 -0.25 -4.08 -2.86
C ALA A 194 -0.60 -5.36 -2.10
N THR A 195 0.33 -5.89 -1.30
CA THR A 195 0.10 -7.14 -0.57
C THR A 195 -0.70 -6.93 0.70
N ASP A 196 -0.45 -5.84 1.40
CA ASP A 196 -0.95 -5.64 2.77
C ASP A 196 -0.57 -6.84 3.66
N MET A 197 0.65 -7.39 3.45
CA MET A 197 1.16 -8.55 4.18
C MET A 197 1.46 -8.20 5.63
N HIS A 198 1.14 -9.13 6.54
CA HIS A 198 1.34 -8.93 7.97
C HIS A 198 2.14 -10.05 8.61
N ARG A 199 1.68 -11.31 8.48
CA ARG A 199 2.25 -12.46 9.20
C ARG A 199 2.33 -13.70 8.33
N VAL A 200 3.32 -14.50 8.62
CA VAL A 200 3.43 -15.86 8.07
C VAL A 200 2.26 -16.72 8.58
N GLY A 201 1.61 -17.44 7.69
CA GLY A 201 0.46 -18.31 7.99
C GLY A 201 -0.89 -17.63 8.04
N GLU A 202 -0.95 -16.30 8.27
CA GLU A 202 -2.23 -15.58 8.37
C GLU A 202 -2.45 -14.64 7.16
N ARG A 203 -1.66 -13.57 7.05
CA ARG A 203 -1.74 -12.56 5.98
C ARG A 203 -0.41 -12.51 5.23
N GLU A 204 -0.07 -13.61 4.57
CA GLU A 204 1.12 -13.75 3.75
C GLU A 204 1.03 -12.94 2.44
N PRO A 205 2.19 -12.57 1.83
CA PRO A 205 2.17 -11.95 0.51
C PRO A 205 1.63 -12.94 -0.54
N LYS A 206 0.61 -12.52 -1.29
CA LYS A 206 -0.06 -13.32 -2.34
C LYS A 206 -0.27 -12.47 -3.57
N VAL A 207 0.69 -12.45 -4.49
CA VAL A 207 0.63 -11.62 -5.69
C VAL A 207 0.40 -12.41 -6.97
N THR A 208 0.92 -13.62 -7.07
CA THR A 208 1.01 -14.40 -8.33
C THR A 208 -0.33 -14.57 -9.03
N LYS A 209 -1.41 -14.96 -8.31
CA LYS A 209 -2.73 -15.15 -8.92
C LYS A 209 -3.30 -13.86 -9.48
N ALA A 210 -3.15 -12.77 -8.71
CA ALA A 210 -3.64 -11.46 -9.12
C ALA A 210 -2.89 -10.95 -10.35
N LEU A 211 -1.56 -11.09 -10.38
CA LEU A 211 -0.74 -10.73 -11.53
C LEU A 211 -1.15 -11.48 -12.81
N LEU A 212 -1.39 -12.79 -12.70
CA LEU A 212 -1.88 -13.60 -13.81
C LEU A 212 -3.27 -13.13 -14.28
N TRP A 213 -4.14 -12.75 -13.37
CA TRP A 213 -5.46 -12.26 -13.73
C TRP A 213 -5.37 -10.88 -14.39
N ILE A 214 -4.60 -9.93 -13.85
CA ILE A 214 -4.41 -8.58 -14.40
C ILE A 214 -3.80 -8.66 -15.80
N SER A 215 -2.75 -9.47 -15.99
CA SER A 215 -2.10 -9.62 -17.29
C SER A 215 -3.05 -10.12 -18.40
N LYS A 216 -4.05 -10.94 -18.05
CA LYS A 216 -5.04 -11.47 -18.99
C LYS A 216 -6.23 -10.55 -19.21
N ASN A 217 -6.69 -9.83 -18.18
CA ASN A 217 -7.99 -9.16 -18.18
C ASN A 217 -7.90 -7.64 -18.14
N ALA A 218 -6.74 -7.08 -17.78
CA ALA A 218 -6.48 -5.65 -17.63
C ALA A 218 -5.03 -5.31 -18.07
N SER A 219 -4.52 -5.95 -19.11
CA SER A 219 -3.13 -5.88 -19.55
C SER A 219 -2.64 -4.46 -19.84
N LYS A 220 -3.52 -3.55 -20.26
CA LYS A 220 -3.20 -2.15 -20.52
C LYS A 220 -2.80 -1.37 -19.25
N TYR A 221 -3.19 -1.84 -18.08
CA TYR A 221 -2.86 -1.24 -16.78
C TYR A 221 -1.82 -2.05 -16.00
N PHE A 222 -1.28 -3.14 -16.60
CA PHE A 222 -0.44 -4.09 -15.87
C PHE A 222 0.79 -3.40 -15.27
N GLU A 223 1.55 -2.67 -16.06
CA GLU A 223 2.78 -2.00 -15.64
C GLU A 223 2.50 -0.88 -14.62
N GLU A 224 1.48 -0.04 -14.89
CA GLU A 224 1.04 1.01 -13.97
C GLU A 224 0.67 0.47 -12.58
N LEU A 225 -0.08 -0.65 -12.53
CA LEU A 225 -0.60 -1.24 -11.30
C LEU A 225 0.48 -1.98 -10.49
N THR A 226 1.50 -2.51 -11.15
CA THR A 226 2.43 -3.43 -10.52
C THR A 226 3.77 -2.80 -10.15
N TYR A 227 4.24 -1.79 -10.89
CA TYR A 227 5.51 -1.13 -10.58
C TYR A 227 5.62 0.34 -11.01
N GLU A 228 5.12 0.78 -12.18
CA GLU A 228 5.41 2.14 -12.69
C GLU A 228 4.94 3.24 -11.75
N ASN A 229 3.68 3.20 -11.32
CA ASN A 229 3.15 4.20 -10.39
C ASN A 229 3.87 4.16 -9.04
N ALA A 230 4.18 2.97 -8.54
CA ALA A 230 4.88 2.77 -7.27
C ALA A 230 6.36 3.22 -7.36
N ASP A 231 7.04 2.95 -8.46
CA ASP A 231 8.40 3.43 -8.71
C ASP A 231 8.47 4.95 -8.83
N ASN A 232 7.43 5.58 -9.38
CA ASN A 232 7.30 7.04 -9.39
C ASN A 232 7.21 7.64 -7.98
N ILE A 233 6.61 6.93 -7.00
CA ILE A 233 6.64 7.35 -5.59
C ILE A 233 8.08 7.37 -5.07
N ILE A 234 8.82 6.28 -5.33
CA ILE A 234 10.19 6.09 -4.83
C ILE A 234 11.18 7.10 -5.46
N THR A 235 10.98 7.45 -6.72
CA THR A 235 11.91 8.35 -7.44
C THR A 235 11.61 9.84 -7.22
N ARG A 236 10.40 10.22 -6.84
CA ARG A 236 9.98 11.61 -6.59
C ARG A 236 10.11 11.99 -5.11
N ARG A 237 11.30 11.84 -4.55
CA ARG A 237 11.58 12.28 -3.17
C ARG A 237 11.35 13.79 -3.02
N MET A 238 10.96 14.19 -1.80
CA MET A 238 10.96 15.61 -1.44
C MET A 238 12.41 16.06 -1.26
N ASP A 239 12.79 17.15 -1.93
CA ASP A 239 14.06 17.83 -1.75
C ASP A 239 14.10 18.56 -0.40
#